data_d6f79b672363e09ffec91e220a00dd66
#
_entry.id   d6f79b672363e09ffec91e220a00dd66
#
_cell.length_a   1.000
_cell.length_b   1.000
_cell.length_c   1.000
_cell.angle_alpha   90.00
_cell.angle_beta   90.00
_cell.angle_gamma   90.00
#
_symmetry.space_group_name_H-M   'P 1'
#
loop_
_entity.id
_entity.type
_entity.pdbx_description
1 polymer ?
#
loop_
_entity_poly.entity_id
_entity_poly.type
_entity_poly.pdbx_seq_one_letter_code
_entity_poly.pdbx_strand_id
1 'polypeptide(L)' 'MYKQISNIENKIVGVKFEKDGILYSIPFDPANTDYQEYLKWVAEGNEPLPADAQE' A
#
# COMPACT_ATOMS: atom_id res chain seq x y z
N MET A 1 5.06 -0.80 -8.20
CA MET A 1 5.41 0.08 -7.07
C MET A 1 4.20 0.31 -6.19
N TYR A 2 4.41 0.36 -4.90
CA TYR A 2 3.31 0.54 -3.95
C TYR A 2 3.04 2.00 -3.69
N LYS A 3 1.78 2.31 -3.43
CA LYS A 3 1.35 3.66 -3.11
C LYS A 3 0.45 3.60 -1.88
N GLN A 4 0.64 4.52 -0.96
CA GLN A 4 -0.16 4.55 0.26
C GLN A 4 -1.60 4.93 -0.03
N ILE A 5 -2.52 4.39 0.78
CA ILE A 5 -3.95 4.72 0.72
C ILE A 5 -4.30 5.41 2.04
N SER A 6 -4.88 6.59 1.96
CA SER A 6 -5.35 7.29 3.16
C SER A 6 -6.87 7.33 3.16
N ASN A 7 -7.44 7.41 4.36
CA ASN A 7 -8.88 7.55 4.51
C ASN A 7 -9.26 9.03 4.60
N ILE A 8 -10.54 9.27 4.89
CA ILE A 8 -11.07 10.63 4.97
C ILE A 8 -10.40 11.47 6.06
N GLU A 9 -9.76 10.81 7.04
CA GLU A 9 -9.06 11.49 8.12
C GLU A 9 -7.57 11.65 7.84
N ASN A 10 -7.13 11.40 6.60
CA ASN A 10 -5.73 11.45 6.18
C ASN A 10 -4.85 10.47 6.93
N LYS A 11 -5.43 9.37 7.40
CA LYS A 11 -4.67 8.30 8.02
C LYS A 11 -4.37 7.22 7.01
N ILE A 12 -3.15 6.70 7.01
CA ILE A 12 -2.77 5.64 6.10
C ILE A 12 -3.41 4.34 6.59
N VAL A 13 -4.24 3.75 5.74
CA VAL A 13 -4.98 2.55 6.09
C VAL A 13 -4.57 1.33 5.27
N GLY A 14 -3.71 1.51 4.29
CA GLY A 14 -3.24 0.41 3.46
C GLY A 14 -2.35 0.91 2.35
N VAL A 15 -2.08 0.04 1.40
CA VAL A 15 -1.31 0.39 0.20
C VAL A 15 -1.98 -0.23 -1.01
N LYS A 16 -1.67 0.31 -2.18
CA LYS A 16 -2.18 -0.25 -3.43
C LYS A 16 -1.04 -0.37 -4.42
N PHE A 17 -1.17 -1.29 -5.36
CA PHE A 17 -0.23 -1.38 -6.47
C PHE A 17 -0.97 -1.89 -7.71
N GLU A 18 -0.39 -1.59 -8.86
CA GLU A 18 -0.95 -2.00 -10.14
C GLU A 18 -0.03 -3.00 -10.80
N LYS A 19 -0.60 -4.08 -11.31
CA LYS A 19 0.16 -5.10 -12.01
C LYS A 19 -0.71 -5.63 -13.16
N ASP A 20 -0.15 -5.62 -14.36
CA ASP A 20 -0.82 -6.13 -15.57
C ASP A 20 -2.18 -5.47 -15.78
N GLY A 21 -2.29 -4.18 -15.47
CA GLY A 21 -3.52 -3.44 -15.63
C GLY A 21 -4.55 -3.66 -14.54
N ILE A 22 -4.20 -4.42 -13.50
CA ILE A 22 -5.11 -4.72 -12.39
C ILE A 22 -4.63 -3.97 -11.15
N LEU A 23 -5.55 -3.26 -10.52
CA LEU A 23 -5.23 -2.52 -9.30
C LEU A 23 -5.55 -3.38 -8.09
N TYR A 24 -4.56 -3.57 -7.23
CA TYR A 24 -4.69 -4.32 -6.00
C TYR A 24 -4.67 -3.38 -4.80
N SER A 25 -5.58 -3.60 -3.87
CA SER A 25 -5.62 -2.86 -2.60
C SER A 25 -5.23 -3.81 -1.48
N ILE A 26 -4.29 -3.39 -0.65
CA ILE A 26 -3.75 -4.24 0.41
C ILE A 26 -3.99 -3.58 1.76
N PRO A 27 -4.87 -4.15 2.61
CA PRO A 27 -5.06 -3.62 3.96
C PRO A 27 -3.87 -3.98 4.85
N PHE A 28 -3.71 -3.26 5.94
CA PHE A 28 -2.65 -3.56 6.91
C PHE A 28 -3.11 -4.70 7.82
N ASP A 29 -3.25 -5.88 7.24
CA ASP A 29 -3.70 -7.07 7.98
C ASP A 29 -2.56 -8.07 7.99
N PRO A 30 -1.99 -8.41 9.16
CA PRO A 30 -0.86 -9.34 9.24
C PRO A 30 -1.15 -10.71 8.65
N ALA A 31 -2.42 -11.10 8.55
CA ALA A 31 -2.79 -12.38 7.95
C ALA A 31 -2.88 -12.32 6.43
N ASN A 32 -2.76 -11.12 5.84
CA ASN A 32 -2.86 -10.95 4.40
C ASN A 32 -1.50 -11.22 3.75
N THR A 33 -1.46 -12.17 2.81
CA THR A 33 -0.21 -12.53 2.15
C THR A 33 0.39 -11.37 1.37
N ASP A 34 -0.44 -10.57 0.72
CA ASP A 34 0.04 -9.42 -0.04
C ASP A 34 0.67 -8.37 0.87
N TYR A 35 0.15 -8.23 2.09
CA TYR A 35 0.74 -7.33 3.05
C TYR A 35 2.12 -7.81 3.48
N GLN A 36 2.29 -9.12 3.67
CA GLN A 36 3.58 -9.70 4.01
C GLN A 36 4.60 -9.43 2.90
N GLU A 37 4.19 -9.56 1.65
CA GLU A 37 5.05 -9.24 0.51
C GLU A 37 5.46 -7.78 0.51
N TYR A 38 4.52 -6.90 0.83
CA TYR A 38 4.78 -5.48 0.93
C TYR A 38 5.82 -5.19 2.02
N LEU A 39 5.67 -5.81 3.19
CA LEU A 39 6.62 -5.61 4.29
C LEU A 39 8.02 -6.05 3.90
N LYS A 40 8.13 -7.13 3.15
CA LYS A 40 9.40 -7.62 2.65
C LYS A 40 10.05 -6.59 1.73
N TRP A 41 9.24 -6.01 0.85
CA TRP A 41 9.71 -4.99 -0.08
C TRP A 41 10.23 -3.76 0.67
N VAL A 42 9.53 -3.34 1.70
CA VAL A 42 9.96 -2.21 2.54
C VAL A 42 11.26 -2.54 3.26
N ALA A 43 11.37 -3.77 3.76
CA ALA A 43 12.56 -4.21 4.48
C ALA A 43 13.82 -4.19 3.59
N GLU A 44 13.64 -4.22 2.27
CA GLU A 44 14.75 -4.14 1.32
C GLU A 44 15.23 -2.70 1.11
N GLY A 45 14.65 -1.74 1.80
CA GLY A 45 15.06 -0.35 1.70
C GLY A 45 14.18 0.50 0.79
N ASN A 46 13.04 -0.03 0.37
CA ASN A 46 12.12 0.69 -0.50
C ASN A 46 11.10 1.48 0.29
N GLU A 47 10.52 2.49 -0.34
CA GLU A 47 9.48 3.30 0.28
C GLU A 47 8.30 3.42 -0.65
N PRO A 48 7.06 3.31 -0.14
CA PRO A 48 5.88 3.49 -0.99
C PRO A 48 5.70 4.96 -1.34
N LEU A 49 5.03 5.19 -2.45
CA LEU A 49 4.67 6.56 -2.81
C LEU A 49 3.68 7.11 -1.80
N PRO A 50 3.69 8.42 -1.53
CA PRO A 50 2.74 9.00 -0.60
C PRO A 50 1.31 8.87 -1.11
N ALA A 51 0.35 8.88 -0.20
CA ALA A 51 -1.05 8.82 -0.56
C ALA A 51 -1.44 10.06 -1.37
N ASP A 52 -2.43 9.90 -2.25
CA ASP A 52 -2.96 11.02 -2.99
C ASP A 52 -3.57 12.03 -2.02
N ALA A 53 -3.50 13.30 -2.39
CA ALA A 53 -4.14 14.33 -1.59
C ALA A 53 -5.65 14.08 -1.54
N GLN A 54 -6.24 14.34 -0.39
CA GLN A 54 -7.68 14.23 -0.26
C GLN A 54 -8.36 15.37 -0.97
N GLU A 55 -9.37 15.03 -1.71
CA GLU A 55 -10.14 16.01 -2.48
C GLU A 55 -11.31 16.56 -1.68
#